data_38b5c672cbf6e1c1c6885deb66cfa733
#
_entry.id   38b5c672cbf6e1c1c6885deb66cfa733
#
_cell.length_a   1.000
_cell.length_b   1.000
_cell.length_c   1.000
_cell.angle_alpha   90.00
_cell.angle_beta   90.00
_cell.angle_gamma   90.00
#
_symmetry.space_group_name_H-M   'P 1'
#
loop_
_entity.id
_entity.type
_entity.pdbx_description
1 polymer ?
#
loop_
_entity_poly.entity_id
_entity_poly.type
_entity_poly.pdbx_seq_one_letter_code
_entity_poly.pdbx_strand_id
1 'polypeptide(L)'
;MSGSSFVHLHNHTEYSMLDGMAKVDLLAKEVERQGMPAVGMTDHGNMYGADAFYRAMTAAGVKPIIGIEAYIAPESRFNQQRVRWGKPEQKSDDVSASGAYLHQTMIAENATGSVSYTHLRAH
;
A
#
# COMPACT_ATOMS: atom_id res chain seq x y z
N MET A 1 2.48 -15.19 -26.82
CA MET A 1 3.08 -15.40 -25.48
C MET A 1 1.96 -15.26 -24.47
N SER A 2 1.73 -16.26 -23.63
CA SER A 2 0.75 -16.14 -22.53
C SER A 2 1.27 -15.05 -21.59
N GLY A 3 0.58 -13.93 -21.53
CA GLY A 3 0.91 -12.87 -20.57
C GLY A 3 0.93 -13.42 -19.16
N SER A 4 1.76 -12.85 -18.30
CA SER A 4 1.78 -13.19 -16.87
C SER A 4 0.38 -12.98 -16.29
N SER A 5 -0.14 -13.99 -15.59
CA SER A 5 -1.40 -13.86 -14.85
C SER A 5 -1.17 -13.28 -13.44
N PHE A 6 0.09 -12.99 -13.09
CA PHE A 6 0.47 -12.47 -11.78
C PHE A 6 0.29 -10.96 -11.70
N VAL A 7 -0.19 -10.48 -10.56
CA VAL A 7 -0.41 -9.06 -10.26
C VAL A 7 0.15 -8.77 -8.87
N HIS A 8 1.08 -7.83 -8.76
CA HIS A 8 1.54 -7.31 -7.49
C HIS A 8 0.49 -6.36 -6.92
N LEU A 9 -0.06 -6.68 -5.74
CA LEU A 9 -1.07 -5.86 -5.06
C LEU A 9 -0.52 -5.03 -3.90
N HIS A 10 0.66 -5.38 -3.38
CA HIS A 10 1.28 -4.72 -2.24
C HIS A 10 2.65 -4.16 -2.68
N ASN A 11 2.66 -2.90 -3.06
CA ASN A 11 3.87 -2.19 -3.49
C ASN A 11 3.91 -0.79 -2.91
N HIS A 12 5.12 -0.38 -2.50
CA HIS A 12 5.41 0.97 -2.02
C HIS A 12 6.17 1.74 -3.10
N THR A 13 5.62 2.89 -3.48
CA THR A 13 6.24 3.79 -4.44
C THR A 13 7.18 4.79 -3.74
N GLU A 14 7.88 5.62 -4.51
CA GLU A 14 8.69 6.71 -3.98
C GLU A 14 7.93 7.70 -3.08
N TYR A 15 6.60 7.71 -3.14
CA TYR A 15 5.74 8.52 -2.27
C TYR A 15 5.50 7.88 -0.89
N SER A 16 5.93 6.65 -0.67
CA SER A 16 5.87 5.95 0.63
C SER A 16 7.01 6.37 1.57
N MET A 17 7.55 7.53 1.40
CA MET A 17 8.48 8.31 2.23
C MET A 17 9.70 7.55 2.81
N LEU A 18 9.51 6.54 3.66
CA LEU A 18 10.61 5.91 4.40
C LEU A 18 11.06 4.56 3.85
N ASP A 19 10.25 3.90 3.05
CA ASP A 19 10.49 2.54 2.61
C ASP A 19 10.21 2.30 1.11
N GLY A 20 9.70 3.31 0.40
CA GLY A 20 9.42 3.25 -1.02
C GLY A 20 10.58 3.79 -1.86
N MET A 21 11.18 2.93 -2.69
CA MET A 21 12.22 3.33 -3.65
C MET A 21 11.77 3.19 -5.11
N ALA A 22 10.61 2.59 -5.36
CA ALA A 22 10.13 2.34 -6.70
C ALA A 22 9.59 3.64 -7.32
N LYS A 23 10.37 4.24 -8.21
CA LYS A 23 9.89 5.36 -9.01
C LYS A 23 8.76 4.92 -9.92
N VAL A 24 7.67 5.67 -9.92
CA VAL A 24 6.44 5.32 -10.62
C VAL A 24 6.68 5.05 -12.11
N ASP A 25 7.47 5.90 -12.78
CA ASP A 25 7.76 5.72 -14.21
C ASP A 25 8.60 4.47 -14.51
N LEU A 26 9.52 4.12 -13.62
CA LEU A 26 10.34 2.90 -13.76
C LEU A 26 9.52 1.65 -13.46
N LEU A 27 8.64 1.73 -12.48
CA LEU A 27 7.72 0.66 -12.14
C LEU A 27 6.78 0.36 -13.32
N ALA A 28 6.23 1.39 -13.97
CA ALA A 28 5.37 1.23 -15.14
C ALA A 28 6.08 0.48 -16.28
N LYS A 29 7.30 0.88 -16.61
CA LYS A 29 8.12 0.22 -17.63
C LYS A 29 8.42 -1.24 -17.29
N GLU A 30 8.72 -1.52 -16.03
CA GLU A 30 9.05 -2.89 -15.60
C GLU A 30 7.82 -3.80 -15.62
N VAL A 31 6.67 -3.31 -15.17
CA VAL A 31 5.39 -4.05 -15.19
C VAL A 31 4.95 -4.34 -16.63
N GLU A 32 5.09 -3.36 -17.54
CA GLU A 32 4.86 -3.54 -18.97
C GLU A 32 5.82 -4.59 -19.55
N ARG A 33 7.12 -4.50 -19.27
CA ARG A 33 8.13 -5.46 -19.73
C ARG A 33 7.83 -6.89 -19.29
N GLN A 34 7.31 -7.05 -18.06
CA GLN A 34 6.93 -8.34 -17.51
C GLN A 34 5.58 -8.85 -18.03
N GLY A 35 4.83 -8.03 -18.77
CA GLY A 35 3.52 -8.38 -19.32
C GLY A 35 2.44 -8.55 -18.24
N MET A 36 2.56 -7.86 -17.12
CA MET A 36 1.54 -7.89 -16.07
C MET A 36 0.31 -7.11 -16.50
N PRO A 37 -0.92 -7.66 -16.34
CA PRO A 37 -2.14 -6.97 -16.75
C PRO A 37 -2.54 -5.82 -15.84
N ALA A 38 -2.05 -5.82 -14.59
CA ALA A 38 -2.37 -4.83 -13.56
C ALA A 38 -1.26 -4.76 -12.53
N VAL A 39 -1.25 -3.68 -11.74
CA VAL A 39 -0.35 -3.51 -10.58
C VAL A 39 -1.01 -2.63 -9.53
N GLY A 40 -0.79 -2.93 -8.26
CA GLY A 40 -1.28 -2.17 -7.11
C GLY A 40 -0.27 -1.14 -6.62
N MET A 41 -0.76 -0.04 -6.08
CA MET A 41 -0.03 0.91 -5.25
C MET A 41 -0.66 0.93 -3.86
N THR A 42 0.13 0.72 -2.82
CA THR A 42 -0.32 0.63 -1.43
C THR A 42 0.68 1.30 -0.50
N ASP A 43 0.92 2.59 -0.73
CA ASP A 43 1.88 3.37 0.05
C ASP A 43 1.45 3.50 1.52
N HIS A 44 2.41 3.63 2.42
CA HIS A 44 2.18 3.75 3.86
C HIS A 44 1.44 5.04 4.23
N GLY A 45 0.20 4.89 4.68
CA GLY A 45 -0.60 5.95 5.29
C GLY A 45 -0.91 7.14 4.39
N ASN A 46 -0.64 7.09 3.10
CA ASN A 46 -0.89 8.18 2.17
C ASN A 46 -1.27 7.69 0.77
N MET A 47 -1.79 8.60 -0.05
CA MET A 47 -2.14 8.38 -1.45
C MET A 47 -1.57 9.50 -2.35
N TYR A 48 -0.45 10.10 -1.96
CA TYR A 48 0.12 11.23 -2.68
C TYR A 48 0.53 10.88 -4.11
N GLY A 49 0.97 9.65 -4.34
CA GLY A 49 1.37 9.15 -5.65
C GLY A 49 0.22 8.68 -6.53
N ALA A 50 -1.03 8.69 -6.08
CA ALA A 50 -2.15 8.03 -6.78
C ALA A 50 -2.37 8.57 -8.20
N ASP A 51 -2.35 9.89 -8.39
CA ASP A 51 -2.54 10.49 -9.72
C ASP A 51 -1.35 10.17 -10.66
N ALA A 52 -0.12 10.32 -10.17
CA ALA A 52 1.08 10.00 -10.95
C ALA A 52 1.10 8.52 -11.35
N PHE A 53 0.80 7.64 -10.39
CA PHE A 53 0.71 6.21 -10.61
C PHE A 53 -0.39 5.85 -11.63
N TYR A 54 -1.59 6.40 -11.47
CA TYR A 54 -2.70 6.16 -12.39
C TYR A 54 -2.33 6.54 -13.83
N ARG A 55 -1.75 7.71 -14.02
CA ARG A 55 -1.34 8.19 -15.36
C ARG A 55 -0.25 7.34 -15.98
N ALA A 56 0.80 7.00 -15.21
CA ALA A 56 1.92 6.22 -15.72
C ALA A 56 1.48 4.80 -16.12
N MET A 57 0.69 4.12 -15.28
CA MET A 57 0.19 2.78 -15.59
C MET A 57 -0.76 2.77 -16.78
N THR A 58 -1.68 3.74 -16.85
CA THR A 58 -2.61 3.88 -17.98
C THR A 58 -1.85 4.12 -19.27
N ALA A 59 -0.81 4.96 -19.27
CA ALA A 59 0.03 5.22 -20.44
C ALA A 59 0.79 3.96 -20.90
N ALA A 60 1.19 3.08 -19.97
CA ALA A 60 1.83 1.80 -20.25
C ALA A 60 0.83 0.68 -20.64
N GLY A 61 -0.48 0.97 -20.67
CA GLY A 61 -1.51 -0.04 -20.97
C GLY A 61 -1.74 -1.05 -19.83
N VAL A 62 -1.28 -0.75 -18.62
CA VAL A 62 -1.41 -1.56 -17.41
C VAL A 62 -2.56 -1.04 -16.56
N LYS A 63 -3.42 -1.90 -16.03
CA LYS A 63 -4.52 -1.50 -15.14
C LYS A 63 -3.96 -1.04 -13.78
N PRO A 64 -4.12 0.25 -13.41
CA PRO A 64 -3.75 0.71 -12.07
C PRO A 64 -4.76 0.22 -11.04
N ILE A 65 -4.26 -0.29 -9.90
CA ILE A 65 -5.04 -0.66 -8.73
C ILE A 65 -4.60 0.25 -7.59
N ILE A 66 -5.51 1.10 -7.12
CA ILE A 66 -5.22 2.09 -6.10
C ILE A 66 -5.60 1.56 -4.73
N GLY A 67 -4.67 1.62 -3.81
CA GLY A 67 -4.84 1.20 -2.44
C GLY A 67 -3.98 2.00 -1.48
N ILE A 68 -3.95 1.58 -0.24
CA ILE A 68 -3.18 2.17 0.85
C ILE A 68 -2.77 1.07 1.83
N GLU A 69 -1.62 1.19 2.44
CA GLU A 69 -1.28 0.44 3.64
C GLU A 69 -1.63 1.29 4.86
N ALA A 70 -2.82 1.04 5.41
CA ALA A 70 -3.36 1.80 6.52
C ALA A 70 -2.79 1.34 7.86
N TYR A 71 -2.78 2.24 8.83
CA TYR A 71 -2.41 1.95 10.20
C TYR A 71 -3.65 1.63 11.03
N ILE A 72 -3.63 0.50 11.73
CA ILE A 72 -4.71 0.04 12.61
C ILE A 72 -4.24 0.17 14.06
N ALA A 73 -4.89 1.04 14.82
CA ALA A 73 -4.66 1.18 16.25
C ALA A 73 -5.30 0.02 17.03
N PRO A 74 -4.72 -0.41 18.17
CA PRO A 74 -5.20 -1.59 18.91
C PRO A 74 -6.61 -1.44 19.48
N GLU A 75 -6.98 -0.26 19.94
CA GLU A 75 -8.28 -0.01 20.59
C GLU A 75 -8.97 1.21 20.00
N SER A 76 -8.24 2.30 19.85
CA SER A 76 -8.74 3.56 19.34
C SER A 76 -7.63 4.30 18.59
N ARG A 77 -8.00 4.99 17.52
CA ARG A 77 -7.06 5.86 16.78
C ARG A 77 -6.38 6.94 17.64
N PHE A 78 -6.95 7.25 18.78
CA PHE A 78 -6.38 8.21 19.75
C PHE A 78 -5.37 7.56 20.71
N ASN A 79 -5.32 6.22 20.73
CA ASN A 79 -4.35 5.49 21.56
C ASN A 79 -3.04 5.35 20.80
N GLN A 80 -2.02 6.08 21.23
CA GLN A 80 -0.66 6.05 20.67
C GLN A 80 0.32 5.23 21.52
N GLN A 81 -0.18 4.52 22.53
CA GLN A 81 0.67 3.69 23.38
C GLN A 81 1.13 2.45 22.62
N ARG A 82 2.38 2.09 22.82
CA ARG A 82 2.91 0.83 22.32
C ARG A 82 2.25 -0.33 23.05
N VAL A 83 1.69 -1.23 22.28
CA VAL A 83 1.12 -2.49 22.78
C VAL A 83 1.93 -3.66 22.26
N ARG A 84 1.95 -4.74 23.02
CA ARG A 84 2.54 -5.98 22.55
C ARG A 84 1.48 -6.78 21.79
N TRP A 85 1.76 -7.05 20.55
CA TRP A 85 0.93 -7.90 19.70
C TRP A 85 1.33 -9.36 19.87
N GLY A 86 0.34 -10.26 19.88
CA GLY A 86 0.56 -11.70 20.01
C GLY A 86 0.37 -12.23 21.44
N LYS A 87 0.59 -13.54 21.59
CA LYS A 87 0.44 -14.21 22.89
C LYS A 87 1.63 -13.91 23.80
N PRO A 88 1.43 -13.81 25.12
CA PRO A 88 2.51 -13.51 26.09
C PRO A 88 3.68 -14.50 26.05
N GLU A 89 3.41 -15.73 25.61
CA GLU A 89 4.43 -16.79 25.52
C GLU A 89 5.32 -16.69 24.28
N GLN A 90 4.91 -15.90 23.28
CA GLN A 90 5.73 -15.62 22.10
C GLN A 90 6.77 -14.56 22.46
N LYS A 91 7.85 -15.02 23.11
CA LYS A 91 9.06 -14.23 23.31
C LYS A 91 9.83 -14.19 21.99
N SER A 92 9.50 -13.26 21.12
CA SER A 92 10.41 -12.90 20.04
C SER A 92 11.10 -11.59 20.41
N ASP A 93 12.41 -11.53 20.23
CA ASP A 93 13.18 -10.28 20.29
C ASP A 93 12.88 -9.39 19.06
N ASP A 94 11.91 -9.81 18.26
CA ASP A 94 11.46 -9.09 17.10
C ASP A 94 10.68 -7.84 17.53
N VAL A 95 11.32 -6.69 17.35
CA VAL A 95 10.73 -5.37 17.63
C VAL A 95 9.49 -5.07 16.78
N SER A 96 9.27 -5.82 15.68
CA SER A 96 8.07 -5.69 14.84
C SER A 96 6.81 -6.16 15.58
N ALA A 97 6.96 -7.03 16.58
CA ALA A 97 5.85 -7.51 17.41
C ALA A 97 5.40 -6.51 18.49
N SER A 98 6.05 -5.35 18.61
CA SER A 98 5.68 -4.29 19.54
C SER A 98 5.56 -2.95 18.83
N GLY A 99 4.36 -2.43 18.69
CA GLY A 99 4.12 -1.14 18.02
C GLY A 99 2.85 -0.47 18.52
N ALA A 100 2.69 0.79 18.14
CA ALA A 100 1.46 1.53 18.42
C ALA A 100 0.32 1.17 17.45
N TYR A 101 0.62 0.44 16.39
CA TYR A 101 -0.33 0.11 15.31
C TYR A 101 0.11 -1.14 14.56
N LEU A 102 -0.85 -1.76 13.87
CA LEU A 102 -0.64 -2.77 12.83
C LEU A 102 -0.82 -2.15 11.45
N HIS A 103 -0.37 -2.84 10.43
CA HIS A 103 -0.58 -2.46 9.04
C HIS A 103 -1.69 -3.29 8.41
N GLN A 104 -2.53 -2.64 7.62
CA GLN A 104 -3.60 -3.27 6.86
C GLN A 104 -3.58 -2.75 5.43
N THR A 105 -3.28 -3.64 4.49
CA THR A 105 -3.42 -3.32 3.06
C THR A 105 -4.89 -3.25 2.69
N MET A 106 -5.29 -2.14 2.08
CA MET A 106 -6.65 -1.88 1.62
C MET A 106 -6.62 -1.44 0.16
N ILE A 107 -7.50 -1.99 -0.65
CA ILE A 107 -7.60 -1.70 -2.08
C ILE A 107 -8.96 -1.08 -2.37
N ALA A 108 -8.98 0.02 -3.14
CA ALA A 108 -10.22 0.66 -3.56
C ALA A 108 -10.88 -0.14 -4.70
N GLU A 109 -12.12 -0.52 -4.53
CA GLU A 109 -12.93 -1.13 -5.58
C GLU A 109 -13.27 -0.12 -6.69
N ASN A 110 -13.46 1.15 -6.31
CA ASN A 110 -13.86 2.22 -7.21
C ASN A 110 -13.42 3.60 -6.66
N ALA A 111 -13.75 4.66 -7.39
CA ALA A 111 -13.40 6.03 -7.01
C ALA A 111 -13.99 6.44 -5.63
N THR A 112 -15.18 5.98 -5.27
CA THR A 112 -15.78 6.24 -3.96
C THR A 112 -14.95 5.63 -2.83
N GLY A 113 -14.47 4.40 -3.01
CA GLY A 113 -13.57 3.74 -2.05
C GLY A 113 -12.25 4.51 -1.89
N SER A 114 -11.68 4.99 -2.99
CA SER A 114 -10.46 5.80 -2.96
C SER A 114 -10.64 7.12 -2.20
N VAL A 115 -11.75 7.81 -2.39
CA VAL A 115 -12.07 9.03 -1.63
C VAL A 115 -12.27 8.74 -0.14
N SER A 116 -12.86 7.60 0.20
CA SER A 116 -13.09 7.20 1.59
C SER A 116 -11.80 7.06 2.39
N TYR A 117 -10.68 6.66 1.77
CA TYR A 117 -9.37 6.59 2.46
C TYR A 117 -8.91 7.96 2.95
N THR A 118 -9.16 9.02 2.20
CA THR A 118 -8.79 10.37 2.62
C THR A 118 -9.59 10.82 3.84
N HIS A 119 -10.85 10.40 3.96
CA HIS A 119 -11.69 10.66 5.13
C HIS A 119 -11.26 9.88 6.37
N LEU A 120 -10.87 8.61 6.22
CA LEU A 120 -10.36 7.80 7.34
C LEU A 120 -9.11 8.42 7.97
N ARG A 121 -8.32 9.14 7.19
CA ARG A 121 -7.11 9.81 7.67
C ARG A 121 -7.38 11.15 8.35
N ALA A 122 -8.47 11.84 8.00
CA ALA A 122 -8.76 13.18 8.48
C ALA A 122 -9.31 13.23 9.92
N HIS A 123 -9.51 12.08 10.55
CA HIS A 123 -10.06 11.93 11.91
C HIS A 123 -9.03 11.25 12.82
#